data_3b9efc344e850312ef2af58a4d7abb32
#
_entry.id   3b9efc344e850312ef2af58a4d7abb32
#
_cell.length_a   1.000
_cell.length_b   1.000
_cell.length_c   1.000
_cell.angle_alpha   90.00
_cell.angle_beta   90.00
_cell.angle_gamma   90.00
#
_symmetry.space_group_name_H-M   'P 1'
#
loop_
_entity.id
_entity.type
_entity.pdbx_description
1 polymer ?
#
loop_
_entity_poly.entity_id
_entity_poly.type
_entity_poly.pdbx_seq_one_letter_code
_entity_poly.pdbx_strand_id
1 'polypeptide(L)'
;MRILVLNAGSSSIKLRLLDANDAVAFSRDLSTEGLKTPRALVEAVGESEFEAVGHRVVHGGTSFSGPAIITGQVQEKIASLEELAPLHQAASLEGITRARQAFPNLPHVACFDTAFHSDMPAAASTYAVPLQWRERFGVRRYGFHGLSHAYASRRSAEMIGRSLDSLRIVTCHLGAGASLAAVAGGRSVDTTMGLTPLEGLVMATRSGSIDPSVPLWMQSRAGLTRAEVQEALERDSGLAGLAGTADMREVLKRAANGDVGAALARDVYMHALRAGIARMTASMRGIEAVVYRWGGGALIRDSISGRRGPGVSRYPARRVP
;
A
#
# COMPACT_ATOMS: atom_id res chain seq x y z
N MET A 1 24.08 -10.04 4.50
CA MET A 1 24.01 -8.73 3.82
C MET A 1 23.13 -7.80 4.64
N ARG A 2 23.58 -6.59 4.92
CA ARG A 2 22.77 -5.54 5.55
C ARG A 2 22.29 -4.57 4.47
N ILE A 3 21.04 -4.14 4.55
CA ILE A 3 20.42 -3.26 3.54
C ILE A 3 19.82 -2.04 4.24
N LEU A 4 20.25 -0.85 3.82
CA LEU A 4 19.57 0.39 4.20
C LEU A 4 18.31 0.57 3.34
N VAL A 5 17.14 0.56 3.95
CA VAL A 5 15.87 0.81 3.27
C VAL A 5 15.47 2.27 3.45
N LEU A 6 15.23 2.95 2.33
CA LEU A 6 14.77 4.33 2.27
C LEU A 6 13.35 4.36 1.71
N ASN A 7 12.40 4.82 2.53
CA ASN A 7 11.01 5.01 2.12
C ASN A 7 10.69 6.51 2.21
N ALA A 8 10.81 7.20 1.07
CA ALA A 8 10.51 8.61 0.95
C ALA A 8 9.00 8.81 0.73
N GLY A 9 8.35 9.49 1.66
CA GLY A 9 6.99 9.97 1.54
C GLY A 9 6.96 11.50 1.34
N SER A 10 5.78 12.05 1.09
CA SER A 10 5.60 13.50 0.87
C SER A 10 5.97 14.35 2.07
N SER A 11 5.84 13.85 3.30
CA SER A 11 6.10 14.58 4.54
C SER A 11 7.22 14.00 5.40
N SER A 12 7.62 12.75 5.16
CA SER A 12 8.62 12.07 5.99
C SER A 12 9.42 11.05 5.20
N ILE A 13 10.66 10.83 5.62
CA ILE A 13 11.54 9.80 5.12
C ILE A 13 11.80 8.81 6.25
N LYS A 14 11.52 7.54 5.98
CA LYS A 14 11.75 6.46 6.93
C LYS A 14 12.98 5.67 6.52
N LEU A 15 13.97 5.65 7.42
CA LEU A 15 15.18 4.85 7.27
C LEU A 15 15.07 3.61 8.13
N ARG A 16 15.38 2.45 7.55
CA ARG A 16 15.44 1.17 8.26
C ARG A 16 16.69 0.42 7.78
N LEU A 17 17.50 -0.05 8.71
CA LEU A 17 18.58 -0.98 8.39
C LEU A 17 18.10 -2.39 8.69
N LEU A 18 18.07 -3.23 7.69
CA LEU A 18 17.73 -4.63 7.80
C LEU A 18 19.02 -5.45 7.89
N ASP A 19 19.05 -6.42 8.79
CA ASP A 19 20.13 -7.40 8.86
C ASP A 19 19.91 -8.58 7.90
N ALA A 20 20.79 -9.58 7.97
CA ALA A 20 20.72 -10.78 7.14
C ALA A 20 19.48 -11.66 7.39
N ASN A 21 18.76 -11.44 8.49
CA ASN A 21 17.56 -12.18 8.87
C ASN A 21 16.27 -11.33 8.71
N ASP A 22 16.34 -10.23 7.96
CA ASP A 22 15.27 -9.26 7.79
C ASP A 22 14.83 -8.56 9.09
N ALA A 23 15.63 -8.64 10.17
CA ALA A 23 15.35 -7.92 11.39
C ALA A 23 15.79 -6.45 11.28
N VAL A 24 15.01 -5.56 11.88
CA VAL A 24 15.32 -4.12 11.88
C VAL A 24 16.39 -3.83 12.93
N ALA A 25 17.64 -3.66 12.49
CA ALA A 25 18.78 -3.31 13.35
C ALA A 25 18.81 -1.80 13.70
N PHE A 26 18.28 -0.94 12.83
CA PHE A 26 18.22 0.51 13.02
C PHE A 26 16.94 1.06 12.42
N SER A 27 16.37 2.09 13.08
CA SER A 27 15.12 2.74 12.66
C SER A 27 15.17 4.23 12.94
N ARG A 28 14.96 5.05 11.94
CA ARG A 28 14.86 6.52 12.09
C ARG A 28 13.78 7.07 11.16
N ASP A 29 12.92 7.91 11.70
CA ASP A 29 11.91 8.65 10.95
C ASP A 29 12.30 10.13 10.99
N LEU A 30 12.37 10.76 9.83
CA LEU A 30 12.83 12.14 9.66
C LEU A 30 11.82 12.91 8.82
N SER A 31 11.72 14.23 9.06
CA SER A 31 10.97 15.09 8.14
C SER A 31 11.70 15.18 6.80
N THR A 32 10.96 15.40 5.72
CA THR A 32 11.57 15.65 4.39
C THR A 32 12.52 16.85 4.42
N GLU A 33 12.24 17.86 5.25
CA GLU A 33 13.11 19.02 5.44
C GLU A 33 14.44 18.68 6.11
N GLY A 34 14.45 17.70 7.03
CA GLY A 34 15.65 17.25 7.74
C GLY A 34 16.66 16.48 6.88
N LEU A 35 16.27 16.09 5.65
CA LEU A 35 17.14 15.33 4.74
C LEU A 35 17.32 16.02 3.37
N LYS A 36 17.39 17.34 3.35
CA LYS A 36 17.57 18.12 2.09
C LYS A 36 18.93 17.92 1.43
N THR A 37 19.92 17.40 2.14
CA THR A 37 21.29 17.22 1.59
C THR A 37 21.74 15.76 1.71
N PRO A 38 22.64 15.29 0.81
CA PRO A 38 23.29 13.99 0.95
C PRO A 38 24.02 13.82 2.28
N ARG A 39 24.66 14.88 2.76
CA ARG A 39 25.37 14.89 4.05
C ARG A 39 24.45 14.61 5.23
N ALA A 40 23.25 15.20 5.26
CA ALA A 40 22.25 14.92 6.30
C ALA A 40 21.82 13.45 6.32
N LEU A 41 21.77 12.79 5.16
CA LEU A 41 21.49 11.36 5.07
C LEU A 41 22.64 10.53 5.66
N VAL A 42 23.89 10.86 5.37
CA VAL A 42 25.06 10.20 5.96
C VAL A 42 25.06 10.37 7.49
N GLU A 43 24.84 11.57 7.99
CA GLU A 43 24.77 11.87 9.42
C GLU A 43 23.59 11.13 10.10
N ALA A 44 22.47 10.99 9.40
CA ALA A 44 21.30 10.28 9.91
C ALA A 44 21.52 8.77 10.05
N VAL A 45 22.33 8.17 9.18
CA VAL A 45 22.68 6.74 9.23
C VAL A 45 23.85 6.48 10.19
N GLY A 46 24.74 7.47 10.39
CA GLY A 46 25.89 7.41 11.26
C GLY A 46 26.91 6.35 10.80
N GLU A 47 27.54 5.65 11.76
CA GLU A 47 28.55 4.63 11.51
C GLU A 47 27.99 3.25 11.10
N SER A 48 26.70 3.18 10.74
CA SER A 48 26.09 1.90 10.37
C SER A 48 26.64 1.37 9.06
N GLU A 49 27.14 0.13 9.07
CA GLU A 49 27.60 -0.56 7.86
C GLU A 49 26.44 -1.24 7.13
N PHE A 50 26.39 -1.09 5.80
CA PHE A 50 25.46 -1.76 4.91
C PHE A 50 26.05 -1.89 3.51
N GLU A 51 25.52 -2.84 2.75
CA GLU A 51 26.10 -3.27 1.48
C GLU A 51 25.24 -2.86 0.26
N ALA A 52 24.02 -2.38 0.51
CA ALA A 52 23.10 -1.93 -0.53
C ALA A 52 22.06 -0.93 0.04
N VAL A 53 21.46 -0.15 -0.86
CA VAL A 53 20.35 0.75 -0.52
C VAL A 53 19.10 0.34 -1.28
N GLY A 54 18.04 -0.01 -0.56
CA GLY A 54 16.71 -0.30 -1.12
C GLY A 54 15.81 0.92 -1.08
N HIS A 55 15.14 1.22 -2.20
CA HIS A 55 14.23 2.35 -2.33
C HIS A 55 12.81 1.86 -2.59
N ARG A 56 11.85 2.28 -1.77
CA ARG A 56 10.45 2.10 -2.12
C ARG A 56 10.05 3.13 -3.16
N VAL A 57 9.50 2.64 -4.27
CA VAL A 57 8.91 3.44 -5.34
C VAL A 57 7.44 3.07 -5.48
N VAL A 58 6.55 4.07 -5.48
CA VAL A 58 5.11 3.80 -5.43
C VAL A 58 4.61 3.21 -6.74
N HIS A 59 5.06 3.71 -7.90
CA HIS A 59 4.56 3.27 -9.20
C HIS A 59 5.66 2.78 -10.12
N GLY A 60 5.53 1.54 -10.62
CA GLY A 60 6.44 0.92 -11.59
C GLY A 60 5.90 0.92 -13.03
N GLY A 61 4.66 1.37 -13.24
CA GLY A 61 4.00 1.33 -14.54
C GLY A 61 3.91 -0.10 -15.08
N THR A 62 3.98 -0.23 -16.39
CA THR A 62 4.15 -1.51 -17.10
C THR A 62 5.62 -1.88 -17.28
N SER A 63 6.53 -0.99 -16.88
CA SER A 63 7.97 -1.13 -17.14
C SER A 63 8.68 -1.94 -16.05
N PHE A 64 8.12 -2.03 -14.85
CA PHE A 64 8.77 -2.70 -13.73
C PHE A 64 7.83 -3.70 -13.08
N SER A 65 8.09 -4.98 -13.35
CA SER A 65 7.38 -6.12 -12.74
C SER A 65 8.12 -6.74 -11.55
N GLY A 66 9.30 -6.19 -11.18
CA GLY A 66 10.13 -6.63 -10.08
C GLY A 66 11.10 -5.55 -9.63
N PRO A 67 11.97 -5.83 -8.65
CA PRO A 67 13.04 -4.92 -8.25
C PRO A 67 14.00 -4.61 -9.40
N ALA A 68 14.54 -3.38 -9.44
CA ALA A 68 15.49 -2.96 -10.47
C ALA A 68 16.70 -2.23 -9.87
N ILE A 69 17.90 -2.56 -10.32
CA ILE A 69 19.11 -1.80 -9.98
C ILE A 69 19.00 -0.41 -10.63
N ILE A 70 19.18 0.63 -9.84
CA ILE A 70 18.99 2.02 -10.28
C ILE A 70 20.21 2.48 -11.05
N THR A 71 20.14 2.40 -12.37
CA THR A 71 21.03 3.09 -13.32
C THR A 71 20.46 4.47 -13.68
N GLY A 72 21.19 5.26 -14.48
CA GLY A 72 20.64 6.50 -15.05
C GLY A 72 19.34 6.26 -15.85
N GLN A 73 19.34 5.24 -16.71
CA GLN A 73 18.17 4.87 -17.51
C GLN A 73 16.97 4.44 -16.67
N VAL A 74 17.21 3.67 -15.59
CA VAL A 74 16.13 3.26 -14.68
C VAL A 74 15.55 4.47 -13.96
N GLN A 75 16.39 5.42 -13.53
CA GLN A 75 15.93 6.65 -12.87
C GLN A 75 15.10 7.53 -13.81
N GLU A 76 15.52 7.70 -15.07
CA GLU A 76 14.75 8.40 -16.11
C GLU A 76 13.40 7.72 -16.36
N LYS A 77 13.38 6.39 -16.42
CA LYS A 77 12.14 5.62 -16.59
C LYS A 77 11.19 5.75 -15.41
N ILE A 78 11.71 5.81 -14.18
CA ILE A 78 10.91 6.10 -12.99
C ILE A 78 10.35 7.53 -13.07
N ALA A 79 11.13 8.51 -13.54
CA ALA A 79 10.69 9.89 -13.71
C ALA A 79 9.54 10.01 -14.73
N SER A 80 9.59 9.24 -15.85
CA SER A 80 8.52 9.25 -16.86
C SER A 80 7.16 8.73 -16.34
N LEU A 81 7.13 8.10 -15.16
CA LEU A 81 5.90 7.61 -14.51
C LEU A 81 5.30 8.61 -13.51
N GLU A 82 5.84 9.84 -13.42
CA GLU A 82 5.40 10.83 -12.43
C GLU A 82 3.91 11.18 -12.59
N GLU A 83 3.40 11.25 -13.81
CA GLU A 83 1.98 11.51 -14.07
C GLU A 83 1.02 10.49 -13.45
N LEU A 84 1.47 9.25 -13.25
CA LEU A 84 0.65 8.18 -12.65
C LEU A 84 0.56 8.25 -11.11
N ALA A 85 1.50 8.95 -10.45
CA ALA A 85 1.49 9.13 -9.00
C ALA A 85 2.26 10.40 -8.60
N PRO A 86 1.83 11.60 -9.01
CA PRO A 86 2.61 12.84 -8.93
C PRO A 86 3.08 13.18 -7.52
N LEU A 87 2.22 13.00 -6.51
CA LEU A 87 2.55 13.33 -5.11
C LEU A 87 3.61 12.40 -4.49
N HIS A 88 3.73 11.18 -5.00
CA HIS A 88 4.59 10.15 -4.42
C HIS A 88 5.87 9.93 -5.22
N GLN A 89 5.78 10.01 -6.55
CA GLN A 89 6.89 9.69 -7.44
C GLN A 89 8.01 10.72 -7.31
N ALA A 90 7.68 12.01 -7.26
CA ALA A 90 8.64 13.09 -7.06
C ALA A 90 9.46 12.90 -5.77
N ALA A 91 8.79 12.60 -4.65
CA ALA A 91 9.47 12.34 -3.38
C ALA A 91 10.40 11.10 -3.45
N SER A 92 9.97 10.04 -4.14
CA SER A 92 10.80 8.85 -4.33
C SER A 92 12.04 9.15 -5.17
N LEU A 93 11.91 9.90 -6.28
CA LEU A 93 13.01 10.30 -7.14
C LEU A 93 14.02 11.18 -6.41
N GLU A 94 13.53 12.12 -5.62
CA GLU A 94 14.39 12.99 -4.80
C GLU A 94 15.18 12.18 -3.76
N GLY A 95 14.50 11.22 -3.08
CA GLY A 95 15.14 10.30 -2.15
C GLY A 95 16.21 9.43 -2.81
N ILE A 96 15.94 8.90 -4.01
CA ILE A 96 16.90 8.14 -4.82
C ILE A 96 18.12 9.00 -5.16
N THR A 97 17.89 10.20 -5.68
CA THR A 97 18.97 11.12 -6.09
C THR A 97 19.89 11.43 -4.92
N ARG A 98 19.33 11.79 -3.78
CA ARG A 98 20.11 12.11 -2.56
C ARG A 98 20.88 10.90 -2.04
N ALA A 99 20.26 9.72 -2.01
CA ALA A 99 20.93 8.52 -1.51
C ALA A 99 22.07 8.09 -2.44
N ARG A 100 21.91 8.20 -3.76
CA ARG A 100 23.00 7.92 -4.72
C ARG A 100 24.18 8.89 -4.59
N GLN A 101 23.91 10.13 -4.23
CA GLN A 101 24.97 11.12 -3.92
C GLN A 101 25.63 10.85 -2.57
N ALA A 102 24.87 10.39 -1.59
CA ALA A 102 25.41 10.08 -0.25
C ALA A 102 26.23 8.77 -0.24
N PHE A 103 25.84 7.78 -1.03
CA PHE A 103 26.45 6.44 -1.07
C PHE A 103 26.74 6.00 -2.51
N PRO A 104 27.63 6.72 -3.25
CA PRO A 104 27.82 6.52 -4.69
C PRO A 104 28.41 5.15 -5.07
N ASN A 105 29.10 4.50 -4.14
CA ASN A 105 29.80 3.22 -4.38
C ASN A 105 28.92 2.00 -4.04
N LEU A 106 27.71 2.19 -3.51
CA LEU A 106 26.83 1.10 -3.18
C LEU A 106 25.80 0.85 -4.28
N PRO A 107 25.33 -0.39 -4.44
CA PRO A 107 24.20 -0.67 -5.31
C PRO A 107 22.91 -0.09 -4.72
N HIS A 108 22.13 0.60 -5.56
CA HIS A 108 20.81 1.11 -5.25
C HIS A 108 19.76 0.30 -5.99
N VAL A 109 18.72 -0.15 -5.27
CA VAL A 109 17.65 -0.99 -5.83
C VAL A 109 16.29 -0.34 -5.62
N ALA A 110 15.55 -0.14 -6.70
CA ALA A 110 14.14 0.29 -6.65
C ALA A 110 13.24 -0.92 -6.44
N CYS A 111 12.34 -0.83 -5.45
CA CYS A 111 11.31 -1.81 -5.17
C CYS A 111 9.94 -1.14 -5.32
N PHE A 112 9.10 -1.67 -6.22
CA PHE A 112 7.87 -1.01 -6.63
C PHE A 112 6.65 -1.59 -5.91
N ASP A 113 5.77 -0.72 -5.40
CA ASP A 113 4.52 -1.16 -4.77
C ASP A 113 3.59 -1.88 -5.77
N THR A 114 3.68 -1.55 -7.07
CA THR A 114 2.87 -2.17 -8.12
C THR A 114 3.41 -3.52 -8.59
N ALA A 115 4.68 -3.84 -8.33
CA ALA A 115 5.33 -5.01 -8.91
C ALA A 115 4.69 -6.35 -8.48
N PHE A 116 4.24 -6.47 -7.24
CA PHE A 116 3.56 -7.68 -6.74
C PHE A 116 2.25 -7.98 -7.48
N HIS A 117 1.64 -6.96 -8.08
CA HIS A 117 0.39 -7.03 -8.81
C HIS A 117 0.58 -7.11 -10.34
N SER A 118 1.82 -7.13 -10.84
CA SER A 118 2.11 -7.09 -12.29
C SER A 118 1.47 -8.23 -13.06
N ASP A 119 1.44 -9.41 -12.47
CA ASP A 119 0.97 -10.67 -13.07
C ASP A 119 -0.50 -10.98 -12.77
N MET A 120 -1.29 -10.00 -12.30
CA MET A 120 -2.72 -10.22 -12.11
C MET A 120 -3.38 -10.68 -13.41
N PRO A 121 -4.37 -11.62 -13.33
CA PRO A 121 -5.15 -12.02 -14.50
C PRO A 121 -5.73 -10.81 -15.25
N ALA A 122 -5.77 -10.89 -16.57
CA ALA A 122 -6.30 -9.80 -17.40
C ALA A 122 -7.72 -9.37 -16.99
N ALA A 123 -8.57 -10.31 -16.60
CA ALA A 123 -9.92 -10.03 -16.11
C ALA A 123 -9.95 -9.17 -14.83
N ALA A 124 -8.93 -9.26 -13.96
CA ALA A 124 -8.82 -8.46 -12.74
C ALA A 124 -8.14 -7.11 -12.98
N SER A 125 -7.22 -7.05 -13.95
CA SER A 125 -6.42 -5.85 -14.22
C SER A 125 -7.00 -4.93 -15.29
N THR A 126 -7.96 -5.39 -16.10
CA THR A 126 -8.54 -4.60 -17.19
C THR A 126 -9.81 -3.87 -16.74
N TYR A 127 -9.84 -2.57 -16.97
CA TYR A 127 -11.08 -1.79 -16.85
C TYR A 127 -11.94 -1.90 -18.10
N ALA A 128 -13.25 -1.96 -17.93
CA ALA A 128 -14.23 -1.93 -19.01
C ALA A 128 -14.44 -0.49 -19.53
N VAL A 129 -13.37 0.11 -20.05
CA VAL A 129 -13.33 1.47 -20.62
C VAL A 129 -12.97 1.40 -22.09
N PRO A 130 -13.13 2.50 -22.88
CA PRO A 130 -12.77 2.53 -24.29
C PRO A 130 -11.37 1.96 -24.55
N LEU A 131 -11.25 1.17 -25.65
CA LEU A 131 -10.01 0.50 -26.02
C LEU A 131 -8.83 1.47 -26.12
N GLN A 132 -9.06 2.64 -26.73
CA GLN A 132 -8.06 3.71 -26.87
C GLN A 132 -7.44 4.16 -25.54
N TRP A 133 -8.21 4.17 -24.47
CA TRP A 133 -7.69 4.56 -23.15
C TRP A 133 -6.72 3.54 -22.62
N ARG A 134 -7.01 2.26 -22.84
CA ARG A 134 -6.15 1.16 -22.41
C ARG A 134 -4.85 1.10 -23.23
N GLU A 135 -4.95 1.21 -24.55
CA GLU A 135 -3.82 1.05 -25.46
C GLU A 135 -2.91 2.28 -25.50
N ARG A 136 -3.51 3.48 -25.55
CA ARG A 136 -2.75 4.72 -25.71
C ARG A 136 -2.21 5.27 -24.38
N PHE A 137 -2.98 5.13 -23.29
CA PHE A 137 -2.68 5.74 -21.99
C PHE A 137 -2.37 4.70 -20.90
N GLY A 138 -2.36 3.43 -21.20
CA GLY A 138 -2.06 2.37 -20.24
C GLY A 138 -3.07 2.28 -19.08
N VAL A 139 -4.35 2.66 -19.31
CA VAL A 139 -5.39 2.65 -18.28
C VAL A 139 -5.73 1.21 -17.90
N ARG A 140 -5.27 0.81 -16.72
CA ARG A 140 -5.52 -0.50 -16.13
C ARG A 140 -5.44 -0.42 -14.60
N ARG A 141 -5.86 -1.50 -13.92
CA ARG A 141 -5.57 -1.67 -12.50
C ARG A 141 -4.11 -2.07 -12.34
N TYR A 142 -3.33 -1.27 -11.62
CA TYR A 142 -1.95 -1.59 -11.24
C TYR A 142 -1.90 -2.22 -9.85
N GLY A 143 -2.68 -1.71 -8.90
CA GLY A 143 -2.58 -2.09 -7.50
C GLY A 143 -1.37 -1.49 -6.80
N PHE A 144 -1.45 -1.33 -5.49
CA PHE A 144 -0.40 -0.70 -4.67
C PHE A 144 -0.24 -1.44 -3.35
N HIS A 145 0.70 -0.99 -2.51
CA HIS A 145 1.11 -1.68 -1.29
C HIS A 145 1.62 -3.11 -1.53
N GLY A 146 2.05 -3.42 -2.75
CA GLY A 146 2.46 -4.77 -3.15
C GLY A 146 3.59 -5.33 -2.31
N LEU A 147 4.56 -4.50 -1.90
CA LEU A 147 5.63 -4.91 -0.98
C LEU A 147 5.06 -5.39 0.36
N SER A 148 4.04 -4.69 0.87
CA SER A 148 3.35 -5.07 2.10
C SER A 148 2.52 -6.33 1.94
N HIS A 149 1.79 -6.48 0.85
CA HIS A 149 0.97 -7.66 0.57
C HIS A 149 1.84 -8.91 0.36
N ALA A 150 2.93 -8.80 -0.39
CA ALA A 150 3.90 -9.87 -0.58
C ALA A 150 4.53 -10.32 0.75
N TYR A 151 4.94 -9.39 1.60
CA TYR A 151 5.48 -9.70 2.93
C TYR A 151 4.43 -10.38 3.81
N ALA A 152 3.22 -9.80 3.89
CA ALA A 152 2.15 -10.32 4.74
C ALA A 152 1.75 -11.75 4.33
N SER A 153 1.69 -12.06 3.03
CA SER A 153 1.35 -13.39 2.54
C SER A 153 2.41 -14.44 2.89
N ARG A 154 3.71 -14.12 2.68
CA ARG A 154 4.81 -15.02 3.07
C ARG A 154 4.83 -15.27 4.56
N ARG A 155 4.78 -14.18 5.35
CA ARG A 155 4.84 -14.29 6.81
C ARG A 155 3.66 -15.05 7.39
N SER A 156 2.46 -14.91 6.81
CA SER A 156 1.31 -15.68 7.26
C SER A 156 1.42 -17.17 6.94
N ALA A 157 1.97 -17.54 5.79
CA ALA A 157 2.22 -18.95 5.45
C ALA A 157 3.19 -19.61 6.45
N GLU A 158 4.28 -18.92 6.81
CA GLU A 158 5.21 -19.36 7.85
C GLU A 158 4.50 -19.56 9.20
N MET A 159 3.67 -18.60 9.62
CA MET A 159 2.95 -18.67 10.90
C MET A 159 1.88 -19.76 10.94
N ILE A 160 1.26 -20.06 9.79
CA ILE A 160 0.29 -21.14 9.62
C ILE A 160 0.99 -22.51 9.54
N GLY A 161 2.29 -22.53 9.20
CA GLY A 161 3.07 -23.76 9.01
C GLY A 161 2.72 -24.49 7.71
N ARG A 162 2.28 -23.77 6.66
CA ARG A 162 1.93 -24.35 5.36
C ARG A 162 2.70 -23.65 4.24
N SER A 163 2.93 -24.39 3.14
CA SER A 163 3.51 -23.79 1.94
C SER A 163 2.59 -22.70 1.37
N LEU A 164 3.19 -21.55 1.01
CA LEU A 164 2.48 -20.42 0.42
C LEU A 164 1.73 -20.81 -0.87
N ASP A 165 2.30 -21.74 -1.65
CA ASP A 165 1.72 -22.24 -2.90
C ASP A 165 0.37 -22.94 -2.70
N SER A 166 0.11 -23.46 -1.50
CA SER A 166 -1.13 -24.14 -1.15
C SER A 166 -2.20 -23.25 -0.57
N LEU A 167 -1.94 -21.93 -0.45
CA LEU A 167 -2.81 -21.02 0.30
C LEU A 167 -3.48 -20.00 -0.62
N ARG A 168 -4.73 -19.69 -0.27
CA ARG A 168 -5.49 -18.52 -0.75
C ARG A 168 -5.70 -17.57 0.42
N ILE A 169 -5.08 -16.42 0.35
CA ILE A 169 -4.99 -15.47 1.47
C ILE A 169 -5.55 -14.13 1.02
N VAL A 170 -6.45 -13.55 1.81
CA VAL A 170 -6.76 -12.12 1.70
C VAL A 170 -5.85 -11.36 2.64
N THR A 171 -4.99 -10.54 2.09
CA THR A 171 -4.13 -9.63 2.87
C THR A 171 -4.76 -8.26 2.94
N CYS A 172 -4.87 -7.71 4.14
CA CYS A 172 -5.47 -6.40 4.43
C CYS A 172 -4.37 -5.46 4.94
N HIS A 173 -3.95 -4.50 4.11
CA HIS A 173 -3.10 -3.40 4.55
C HIS A 173 -4.00 -2.26 5.02
N LEU A 174 -4.04 -2.00 6.33
CA LEU A 174 -4.95 -1.04 6.98
C LEU A 174 -4.15 0.05 7.69
N GLY A 175 -3.60 0.98 6.92
CA GLY A 175 -2.93 2.18 7.40
C GLY A 175 -3.74 3.46 7.12
N ALA A 176 -3.07 4.60 7.03
CA ALA A 176 -3.67 5.85 6.52
C ALA A 176 -4.15 5.65 5.07
N GLY A 177 -3.35 4.98 4.22
CA GLY A 177 -3.82 4.32 3.01
C GLY A 177 -4.25 2.88 3.34
N ALA A 178 -5.29 2.37 2.69
CA ALA A 178 -5.79 1.02 2.92
C ALA A 178 -6.07 0.28 1.61
N SER A 179 -5.69 -0.99 1.55
CA SER A 179 -5.97 -1.87 0.42
C SER A 179 -6.08 -3.33 0.83
N LEU A 180 -6.73 -4.11 -0.03
CA LEU A 180 -6.77 -5.56 0.06
C LEU A 180 -6.11 -6.17 -1.16
N ALA A 181 -5.53 -7.35 -1.01
CA ALA A 181 -5.11 -8.18 -2.12
C ALA A 181 -5.59 -9.62 -1.92
N ALA A 182 -6.05 -10.22 -2.99
CA ALA A 182 -6.29 -11.65 -3.10
C ALA A 182 -4.99 -12.32 -3.54
N VAL A 183 -4.44 -13.16 -2.69
CA VAL A 183 -3.17 -13.87 -2.94
C VAL A 183 -3.43 -15.36 -3.02
N ALA A 184 -3.23 -15.95 -4.19
CA ALA A 184 -3.40 -17.38 -4.43
C ALA A 184 -2.05 -17.98 -4.86
N GLY A 185 -1.56 -18.99 -4.15
CA GLY A 185 -0.28 -19.60 -4.44
C GLY A 185 0.89 -18.61 -4.44
N GLY A 186 0.85 -17.62 -3.54
CA GLY A 186 1.88 -16.58 -3.44
C GLY A 186 1.80 -15.46 -4.50
N ARG A 187 0.83 -15.49 -5.41
CA ARG A 187 0.66 -14.51 -6.50
C ARG A 187 -0.56 -13.64 -6.25
N SER A 188 -0.47 -12.35 -6.52
CA SER A 188 -1.63 -11.46 -6.50
C SER A 188 -2.56 -11.77 -7.67
N VAL A 189 -3.83 -12.07 -7.38
CA VAL A 189 -4.84 -12.37 -8.41
C VAL A 189 -5.92 -11.30 -8.50
N ASP A 190 -6.08 -10.46 -7.49
CA ASP A 190 -6.92 -9.26 -7.48
C ASP A 190 -6.45 -8.30 -6.37
N THR A 191 -6.81 -7.03 -6.47
CA THR A 191 -6.54 -6.02 -5.43
C THR A 191 -7.56 -4.90 -5.50
N THR A 192 -7.74 -4.16 -4.41
CA THR A 192 -8.74 -3.09 -4.33
C THR A 192 -8.28 -1.77 -4.91
N MET A 193 -6.99 -1.41 -4.83
CA MET A 193 -6.48 -0.20 -5.46
C MET A 193 -6.37 -0.37 -6.97
N GLY A 194 -6.57 0.71 -7.71
CA GLY A 194 -6.74 0.71 -9.15
C GLY A 194 -5.58 1.27 -9.97
N LEU A 195 -5.90 2.18 -10.88
CA LEU A 195 -4.94 2.97 -11.66
C LEU A 195 -4.08 3.83 -10.72
N THR A 196 -4.71 4.38 -9.70
CA THR A 196 -4.09 5.18 -8.62
C THR A 196 -4.39 4.56 -7.26
N PRO A 197 -3.70 4.98 -6.19
CA PRO A 197 -4.00 4.51 -4.84
C PRO A 197 -5.25 5.18 -4.22
N LEU A 198 -6.16 5.73 -5.02
CA LEU A 198 -7.42 6.32 -4.59
C LEU A 198 -8.57 5.31 -4.55
N GLU A 199 -8.67 4.41 -5.58
CA GLU A 199 -9.72 3.40 -5.67
C GLU A 199 -9.63 2.37 -4.54
N GLY A 200 -10.76 1.82 -4.12
CA GLY A 200 -10.85 0.68 -3.21
C GLY A 200 -11.53 1.01 -1.90
N LEU A 201 -10.86 0.74 -0.79
CA LEU A 201 -11.40 0.96 0.55
C LEU A 201 -11.51 2.45 0.89
N VAL A 202 -12.43 2.77 1.80
CA VAL A 202 -12.41 4.04 2.53
C VAL A 202 -11.10 4.12 3.32
N MET A 203 -10.44 5.29 3.29
CA MET A 203 -9.13 5.48 3.92
C MET A 203 -9.19 6.64 4.94
N ALA A 204 -8.06 7.04 5.47
CA ALA A 204 -8.01 8.14 6.44
C ALA A 204 -8.56 9.45 5.84
N THR A 205 -8.13 9.80 4.63
CA THR A 205 -8.50 11.04 3.91
C THR A 205 -9.00 10.81 2.48
N ARG A 206 -8.88 9.59 1.94
CA ARG A 206 -9.29 9.25 0.58
C ARG A 206 -10.65 8.58 0.56
N SER A 207 -11.44 8.92 -0.45
CA SER A 207 -12.81 8.41 -0.59
C SER A 207 -12.91 6.90 -0.75
N GLY A 208 -11.93 6.26 -1.37
CA GLY A 208 -12.09 4.92 -1.91
C GLY A 208 -12.96 4.93 -3.17
N SER A 209 -13.59 3.79 -3.47
CA SER A 209 -14.46 3.66 -4.64
C SER A 209 -15.75 4.47 -4.47
N ILE A 210 -16.02 5.30 -5.45
CA ILE A 210 -17.27 6.07 -5.60
C ILE A 210 -17.81 5.88 -7.02
N ASP A 211 -19.04 6.32 -7.29
CA ASP A 211 -19.55 6.40 -8.65
C ASP A 211 -18.65 7.34 -9.48
N PRO A 212 -18.13 6.90 -10.63
CA PRO A 212 -17.25 7.71 -11.48
C PRO A 212 -17.91 8.97 -12.02
N SER A 213 -19.24 9.10 -11.98
CA SER A 213 -19.96 10.30 -12.36
C SER A 213 -19.93 11.40 -11.30
N VAL A 214 -19.64 11.08 -10.03
CA VAL A 214 -19.60 12.08 -8.94
C VAL A 214 -18.60 13.20 -9.22
N PRO A 215 -17.33 12.94 -9.61
CA PRO A 215 -16.39 14.00 -9.98
C PRO A 215 -16.92 14.94 -11.07
N LEU A 216 -17.48 14.36 -12.14
CA LEU A 216 -18.02 15.13 -13.27
C LEU A 216 -19.25 15.96 -12.86
N TRP A 217 -20.11 15.37 -12.03
CA TRP A 217 -21.28 16.05 -11.50
C TRP A 217 -20.91 17.23 -10.60
N MET A 218 -19.90 17.09 -9.74
CA MET A 218 -19.41 18.17 -8.88
C MET A 218 -18.78 19.31 -9.69
N GLN A 219 -18.03 19.00 -10.76
CA GLN A 219 -17.49 20.00 -11.67
C GLN A 219 -18.61 20.81 -12.34
N SER A 220 -19.65 20.14 -12.84
CA SER A 220 -20.75 20.80 -13.52
C SER A 220 -21.74 21.52 -12.57
N ARG A 221 -22.01 20.94 -11.41
CA ARG A 221 -23.04 21.44 -10.47
C ARG A 221 -22.51 22.49 -9.51
N ALA A 222 -21.28 22.30 -8.99
CA ALA A 222 -20.65 23.19 -8.03
C ALA A 222 -19.55 24.08 -8.64
N GLY A 223 -19.24 23.91 -9.94
CA GLY A 223 -18.20 24.68 -10.61
C GLY A 223 -16.78 24.34 -10.16
N LEU A 224 -16.58 23.19 -9.49
CA LEU A 224 -15.26 22.80 -8.99
C LEU A 224 -14.29 22.55 -10.15
N THR A 225 -13.08 23.01 -10.00
CA THR A 225 -11.98 22.70 -10.91
C THR A 225 -11.53 21.24 -10.74
N ARG A 226 -10.79 20.72 -11.71
CA ARG A 226 -10.16 19.40 -11.61
C ARG A 226 -9.30 19.27 -10.34
N ALA A 227 -8.53 20.31 -10.00
CA ALA A 227 -7.64 20.30 -8.83
C ALA A 227 -8.42 20.24 -7.52
N GLU A 228 -9.51 21.02 -7.39
CA GLU A 228 -10.38 20.98 -6.20
C GLU A 228 -11.07 19.63 -6.03
N VAL A 229 -11.53 19.01 -7.12
CA VAL A 229 -12.12 17.67 -7.06
C VAL A 229 -11.07 16.65 -6.64
N GLN A 230 -9.85 16.72 -7.18
CA GLN A 230 -8.77 15.83 -6.80
C GLN A 230 -8.40 15.98 -5.32
N GLU A 231 -8.24 17.21 -4.83
CA GLU A 231 -7.95 17.52 -3.43
C GLU A 231 -9.02 16.95 -2.51
N ALA A 232 -10.31 17.21 -2.84
CA ALA A 232 -11.44 16.71 -2.08
C ALA A 232 -11.44 15.17 -1.95
N LEU A 233 -11.17 14.44 -3.05
CA LEU A 233 -11.18 12.99 -3.04
C LEU A 233 -9.97 12.38 -2.35
N GLU A 234 -8.81 13.04 -2.39
CA GLU A 234 -7.56 12.51 -1.84
C GLU A 234 -7.30 12.94 -0.39
N ARG A 235 -7.78 14.13 0.04
CA ARG A 235 -7.41 14.71 1.32
C ARG A 235 -8.57 15.06 2.24
N ASP A 236 -9.75 15.36 1.69
CA ASP A 236 -10.91 15.83 2.48
C ASP A 236 -12.04 14.80 2.56
N SER A 237 -11.80 13.59 2.07
CA SER A 237 -12.73 12.47 2.07
C SER A 237 -12.40 11.43 3.14
N GLY A 238 -12.90 10.22 2.99
CA GLY A 238 -12.63 9.11 3.90
C GLY A 238 -13.13 9.35 5.32
N LEU A 239 -12.35 8.93 6.32
CA LEU A 239 -12.69 9.16 7.72
C LEU A 239 -12.73 10.65 8.06
N ALA A 240 -11.79 11.44 7.52
CA ALA A 240 -11.77 12.89 7.72
C ALA A 240 -13.05 13.54 7.21
N GLY A 241 -13.50 13.19 6.02
CA GLY A 241 -14.74 13.72 5.45
C GLY A 241 -16.02 13.29 6.17
N LEU A 242 -16.02 12.08 6.76
CA LEU A 242 -17.19 11.54 7.45
C LEU A 242 -17.28 11.94 8.94
N ALA A 243 -16.13 12.02 9.63
CA ALA A 243 -16.07 12.24 11.07
C ALA A 243 -15.24 13.47 11.50
N GLY A 244 -14.68 14.24 10.54
CA GLY A 244 -13.81 15.37 10.85
C GLY A 244 -12.45 14.98 11.44
N THR A 245 -12.09 13.70 11.42
CA THR A 245 -10.80 13.19 11.89
C THR A 245 -10.34 12.02 11.04
N ALA A 246 -9.04 11.98 10.73
CA ALA A 246 -8.39 10.89 9.99
C ALA A 246 -7.93 9.73 10.91
N ASP A 247 -7.99 9.89 12.22
CA ASP A 247 -7.53 8.88 13.20
C ASP A 247 -8.68 7.92 13.57
N MET A 248 -8.59 6.67 13.10
CA MET A 248 -9.55 5.62 13.42
C MET A 248 -9.72 5.38 14.93
N ARG A 249 -8.69 5.59 15.74
CA ARG A 249 -8.78 5.42 17.21
C ARG A 249 -9.71 6.47 17.79
N GLU A 250 -9.63 7.70 17.30
CA GLU A 250 -10.52 8.79 17.70
C GLU A 250 -11.94 8.53 17.22
N VAL A 251 -12.12 8.10 15.95
CA VAL A 251 -13.43 7.69 15.42
C VAL A 251 -14.08 6.64 16.31
N LEU A 252 -13.35 5.57 16.67
CA LEU A 252 -13.88 4.51 17.53
C LEU A 252 -14.24 5.00 18.94
N LYS A 253 -13.40 5.87 19.53
CA LYS A 253 -13.67 6.47 20.84
C LYS A 253 -14.92 7.35 20.82
N ARG A 254 -15.05 8.21 19.83
CA ARG A 254 -16.21 9.10 19.66
C ARG A 254 -17.49 8.33 19.37
N ALA A 255 -17.42 7.31 18.52
CA ALA A 255 -18.56 6.43 18.24
C ALA A 255 -19.06 5.69 19.49
N ALA A 256 -18.14 5.20 20.33
CA ALA A 256 -18.49 4.56 21.61
C ALA A 256 -19.15 5.53 22.61
N ASN A 257 -18.88 6.83 22.49
CA ASN A 257 -19.47 7.89 23.31
C ASN A 257 -20.75 8.50 22.68
N GLY A 258 -21.34 7.87 21.66
CA GLY A 258 -22.61 8.27 21.07
C GLY A 258 -22.53 9.31 19.95
N ASP A 259 -21.32 9.63 19.44
CA ASP A 259 -21.18 10.51 18.28
C ASP A 259 -21.67 9.81 17.00
N VAL A 260 -22.78 10.32 16.44
CA VAL A 260 -23.46 9.74 15.27
C VAL A 260 -22.59 9.79 14.01
N GLY A 261 -21.86 10.89 13.79
CA GLY A 261 -20.95 11.04 12.64
C GLY A 261 -19.79 10.04 12.70
N ALA A 262 -19.19 9.89 13.87
CA ALA A 262 -18.12 8.91 14.09
C ALA A 262 -18.63 7.46 13.96
N ALA A 263 -19.85 7.19 14.46
CA ALA A 263 -20.49 5.87 14.28
C ALA A 263 -20.73 5.56 12.80
N LEU A 264 -21.25 6.51 12.04
CA LEU A 264 -21.44 6.38 10.59
C LEU A 264 -20.10 6.14 9.87
N ALA A 265 -19.06 6.91 10.20
CA ALA A 265 -17.73 6.76 9.59
C ALA A 265 -17.16 5.36 9.83
N ARG A 266 -17.24 4.85 11.06
CA ARG A 266 -16.88 3.46 11.41
C ARG A 266 -17.66 2.45 10.56
N ASP A 267 -18.97 2.63 10.46
CA ASP A 267 -19.86 1.65 9.81
C ASP A 267 -19.64 1.63 8.30
N VAL A 268 -19.44 2.79 7.66
CA VAL A 268 -19.06 2.92 6.24
C VAL A 268 -17.71 2.26 5.97
N TYR A 269 -16.71 2.52 6.81
CA TYR A 269 -15.40 1.86 6.71
C TYR A 269 -15.51 0.34 6.83
N MET A 270 -16.23 -0.14 7.84
CA MET A 270 -16.42 -1.58 8.07
C MET A 270 -17.23 -2.27 6.97
N HIS A 271 -18.22 -1.56 6.40
CA HIS A 271 -18.98 -2.06 5.25
C HIS A 271 -18.08 -2.26 4.03
N ALA A 272 -17.29 -1.22 3.67
CA ALA A 272 -16.36 -1.29 2.56
C ALA A 272 -15.30 -2.40 2.75
N LEU A 273 -14.77 -2.55 3.97
CA LEU A 273 -13.80 -3.60 4.30
C LEU A 273 -14.40 -5.01 4.14
N ARG A 274 -15.59 -5.25 4.68
CA ARG A 274 -16.27 -6.55 4.58
C ARG A 274 -16.61 -6.91 3.13
N ALA A 275 -17.16 -5.96 2.36
CA ALA A 275 -17.46 -6.14 0.96
C ALA A 275 -16.17 -6.42 0.15
N GLY A 276 -15.10 -5.71 0.45
CA GLY A 276 -13.78 -5.92 -0.17
C GLY A 276 -13.21 -7.31 0.12
N ILE A 277 -13.27 -7.79 1.37
CA ILE A 277 -12.82 -9.15 1.73
C ILE A 277 -13.64 -10.21 0.98
N ALA A 278 -14.96 -10.04 0.90
CA ALA A 278 -15.84 -10.94 0.17
C ALA A 278 -15.48 -10.98 -1.34
N ARG A 279 -15.24 -9.82 -1.96
CA ARG A 279 -14.76 -9.71 -3.35
C ARG A 279 -13.45 -10.46 -3.55
N MET A 280 -12.44 -10.22 -2.70
CA MET A 280 -11.14 -10.89 -2.80
C MET A 280 -11.26 -12.41 -2.63
N THR A 281 -12.15 -12.86 -1.73
CA THR A 281 -12.44 -14.28 -1.53
C THR A 281 -13.06 -14.91 -2.78
N ALA A 282 -14.01 -14.21 -3.41
CA ALA A 282 -14.65 -14.66 -4.65
C ALA A 282 -13.65 -14.76 -5.81
N SER A 283 -12.72 -13.80 -5.94
CA SER A 283 -11.68 -13.81 -6.97
C SER A 283 -10.78 -15.05 -6.90
N MET A 284 -10.62 -15.65 -5.71
CA MET A 284 -9.84 -16.88 -5.48
C MET A 284 -10.69 -18.15 -5.43
N ARG A 285 -12.02 -18.05 -5.53
CA ARG A 285 -12.96 -19.17 -5.35
C ARG A 285 -12.81 -19.88 -4.00
N GLY A 286 -12.52 -19.11 -2.96
CA GLY A 286 -12.35 -19.60 -1.59
C GLY A 286 -11.21 -18.89 -0.87
N ILE A 287 -10.99 -19.24 0.39
CA ILE A 287 -10.03 -18.60 1.26
C ILE A 287 -9.57 -19.55 2.37
N GLU A 288 -8.30 -19.56 2.70
CA GLU A 288 -7.74 -20.25 3.86
C GLU A 288 -7.44 -19.30 5.01
N ALA A 289 -7.05 -18.04 4.72
CA ALA A 289 -6.73 -17.08 5.77
C ALA A 289 -7.05 -15.63 5.39
N VAL A 290 -7.39 -14.80 6.39
CA VAL A 290 -7.41 -13.35 6.30
C VAL A 290 -6.32 -12.79 7.21
N VAL A 291 -5.47 -11.93 6.65
CA VAL A 291 -4.35 -11.31 7.35
C VAL A 291 -4.57 -9.82 7.43
N TYR A 292 -4.67 -9.31 8.65
CA TYR A 292 -4.79 -7.87 8.91
C TYR A 292 -3.42 -7.32 9.30
N ARG A 293 -2.94 -6.31 8.59
CA ARG A 293 -1.71 -5.58 8.89
C ARG A 293 -2.02 -4.10 9.07
N TRP A 294 -1.58 -3.52 10.18
CA TRP A 294 -1.69 -2.09 10.49
C TRP A 294 -0.35 -1.56 11.00
N GLY A 295 -0.21 -0.26 11.16
CA GLY A 295 1.06 0.39 11.51
C GLY A 295 1.71 -0.05 12.84
N GLY A 296 1.07 -0.91 13.62
CA GLY A 296 1.58 -1.45 14.89
C GLY A 296 1.69 -2.99 14.94
N GLY A 297 1.51 -3.69 13.80
CA GLY A 297 1.60 -5.15 13.79
C GLY A 297 0.72 -5.85 12.76
N ALA A 298 0.60 -7.16 12.86
CA ALA A 298 -0.27 -7.99 12.06
C ALA A 298 -1.10 -8.94 12.93
N LEU A 299 -2.35 -9.19 12.53
CA LEU A 299 -3.24 -10.18 13.09
C LEU A 299 -3.63 -11.15 11.99
N ILE A 300 -3.48 -12.45 12.22
CA ILE A 300 -3.97 -13.49 11.33
C ILE A 300 -5.24 -14.07 11.93
N ARG A 301 -6.30 -14.15 11.12
CA ARG A 301 -7.49 -14.94 11.41
C ARG A 301 -7.60 -16.03 10.37
N ASP A 302 -7.56 -17.28 10.81
CA ASP A 302 -7.95 -18.41 9.98
C ASP A 302 -9.44 -18.27 9.67
N SER A 303 -9.77 -18.21 8.38
CA SER A 303 -11.16 -18.37 7.94
C SER A 303 -11.46 -19.85 7.86
N ILE A 304 -11.56 -20.51 9.01
CA ILE A 304 -11.89 -21.93 8.98
C ILE A 304 -13.35 -22.11 8.66
N SER A 305 -13.58 -22.85 7.56
CA SER A 305 -14.67 -23.81 7.37
C SER A 305 -15.71 -23.82 8.48
N GLY A 306 -16.95 -23.52 8.15
CA GLY A 306 -18.12 -23.65 9.04
C GLY A 306 -18.44 -25.10 9.47
N ARG A 307 -17.44 -25.89 9.81
CA ARG A 307 -17.58 -27.18 10.48
C ARG A 307 -17.04 -27.04 11.92
N ARG A 308 -17.95 -26.96 12.86
CA ARG A 308 -17.67 -27.16 14.27
C ARG A 308 -17.19 -28.62 14.47
N GLY A 309 -15.87 -28.81 14.43
CA GLY A 309 -15.26 -30.02 15.00
C GLY A 309 -14.91 -29.75 16.46
N PRO A 310 -15.08 -30.73 17.38
CA PRO A 310 -14.65 -30.57 18.76
C PRO A 310 -13.13 -30.53 18.80
N GLY A 311 -12.53 -29.43 19.30
CA GLY A 311 -11.11 -29.35 19.59
C GLY A 311 -10.32 -28.20 18.99
N VAL A 312 -10.94 -27.23 18.33
CA VAL A 312 -10.17 -26.06 17.84
C VAL A 312 -10.00 -25.05 18.99
N SER A 313 -8.85 -25.10 19.61
CA SER A 313 -8.35 -24.10 20.54
C SER A 313 -8.39 -22.72 19.85
N ARG A 314 -8.95 -21.74 20.53
CA ARG A 314 -8.83 -20.32 20.17
C ARG A 314 -7.35 -19.97 20.21
N TYR A 315 -6.69 -19.90 19.05
CA TYR A 315 -5.34 -19.34 19.00
C TYR A 315 -5.41 -17.89 19.50
N PRO A 316 -4.67 -17.55 20.54
CA PRO A 316 -4.57 -16.18 20.98
C PRO A 316 -3.99 -15.36 19.82
N ALA A 317 -4.56 -14.17 19.59
CA ALA A 317 -4.03 -13.22 18.64
C ALA A 317 -2.54 -12.99 18.95
N ARG A 318 -1.62 -13.54 18.15
CA ARG A 318 -0.21 -13.28 18.31
C ARG A 318 0.09 -11.93 17.68
N ARG A 319 0.50 -10.97 18.51
CA ARG A 319 1.10 -9.72 18.04
C ARG A 319 2.48 -10.09 17.50
N VAL A 320 2.77 -9.65 16.29
CA VAL A 320 4.11 -9.70 15.71
C VAL A 320 4.72 -8.31 15.90
N PRO A 321 5.91 -8.21 16.45
CA PRO A 321 6.60 -6.93 16.64
C PRO A 321 6.87 -6.19 15.33
#